data_a80a87400acdad1ce9816cddd151ed36
#
_entry.id   a80a87400acdad1ce9816cddd151ed36
#
_cell.length_a   1.000
_cell.length_b   1.000
_cell.length_c   1.000
_cell.angle_alpha   90.00
_cell.angle_beta   90.00
_cell.angle_gamma   90.00
#
_symmetry.space_group_name_H-M   'P 1'
#
loop_
_entity.id
_entity.type
_entity.pdbx_description
1 polymer ?
#
loop_
_entity_poly.entity_id
_entity_poly.type
_entity_poly.pdbx_seq_one_letter_code
_entity_poly.pdbx_strand_id
1 'polypeptide(L)'
;MTGKDKLEDYNASRRISASLVATPRLRSLDIATGVLLLILSLLFYYGTVLRVQFSRTDFLDLGPYPDAVEYFAQADSMLKQELPAIQIGYDKLPSRYPPGYPLLMLPWLKLLQDNKILAPFRTNETIGFLLLVGGFMFYVGIGKPLAGGLATLLLATQPAFVTFSRSSMSDLTAGAVTVLAFALVYLGLAWRRRWLIYCAAFVLGLSLCIRPQLVFMAPLLIAMAFFPANVSWTRWFLHCCLALIVFAVATSPYFVLNTLELGHPLKTGYEFWIPSLADKQAAFSFHNVPPQVALIWSEITASWDQFRVANLFGTGTYVVPAFFFLSAFGLAFVRVRPFEISAFLGGAVYIMTTLTFSYVEERFYVPVFFLLVALAVLPAEWAVNQAFTGRVSVLSAGVLAVFLISCIGYPSQSGFKPEGGRSQAWDALHYANGNGKSPRYEAQKEFIRVYRDAPGVILSDIDPPYLNALLPKPFVAAPIDGRHNYCYSRLWHYGKAEAVELVANALDRGTPVYGLLVHSKRIDQDITRLPLVQGYTWKRSNGTDTAAVIVTLTKDTTPSSLEPTFRLIGDDK
;
A
#
# COMPACT_ATOMS: atom_id res chain seq x y z
N MET A 1 -44.21 -32.79 -6.13
CA MET A 1 -44.26 -31.51 -5.38
C MET A 1 -45.62 -30.89 -5.62
N THR A 2 -46.42 -30.85 -4.60
CA THR A 2 -47.76 -30.28 -4.66
C THR A 2 -47.69 -28.75 -4.67
N GLY A 3 -48.75 -28.08 -5.18
CA GLY A 3 -48.77 -26.63 -5.27
C GLY A 3 -48.59 -25.88 -3.91
N LYS A 4 -48.81 -26.60 -2.80
CA LYS A 4 -48.57 -26.12 -1.44
C LYS A 4 -47.09 -25.96 -1.12
N ASP A 5 -46.26 -26.92 -1.53
CA ASP A 5 -44.81 -26.88 -1.29
C ASP A 5 -44.17 -25.72 -2.03
N LYS A 6 -44.63 -25.40 -3.25
CA LYS A 6 -44.16 -24.21 -4.01
C LYS A 6 -44.56 -22.88 -3.36
N LEU A 7 -45.71 -22.85 -2.67
CA LEU A 7 -46.19 -21.61 -2.00
C LEU A 7 -45.44 -21.37 -0.68
N GLU A 8 -45.07 -22.46 0.03
CA GLU A 8 -44.28 -22.35 1.27
C GLU A 8 -42.83 -21.96 0.97
N ASP A 9 -42.19 -22.53 -0.04
CA ASP A 9 -40.86 -22.13 -0.52
C ASP A 9 -40.87 -20.68 -1.04
N TYR A 10 -41.93 -20.27 -1.75
CA TYR A 10 -42.08 -18.88 -2.20
C TYR A 10 -42.24 -17.92 -1.01
N ASN A 11 -43.00 -18.28 0.01
CA ASN A 11 -43.19 -17.49 1.21
C ASN A 11 -41.95 -17.48 2.12
N ALA A 12 -41.21 -18.59 2.21
CA ALA A 12 -39.93 -18.66 2.91
C ALA A 12 -38.89 -17.79 2.21
N SER A 13 -38.78 -17.86 0.89
CA SER A 13 -37.92 -16.99 0.08
C SER A 13 -38.29 -15.49 0.18
N ARG A 14 -39.59 -15.20 0.27
CA ARG A 14 -40.12 -13.87 0.46
C ARG A 14 -39.85 -13.34 1.88
N ARG A 15 -39.89 -14.18 2.91
CA ARG A 15 -39.51 -13.82 4.30
C ARG A 15 -38.02 -13.54 4.43
N ILE A 16 -37.18 -14.35 3.80
CA ILE A 16 -35.72 -14.09 3.73
C ILE A 16 -35.45 -12.78 2.99
N SER A 17 -36.15 -12.54 1.86
CA SER A 17 -36.04 -11.29 1.11
C SER A 17 -36.58 -10.08 1.86
N ALA A 18 -37.71 -10.22 2.57
CA ALA A 18 -38.31 -9.13 3.36
C ALA A 18 -37.46 -8.78 4.59
N SER A 19 -36.73 -9.75 5.17
CA SER A 19 -35.79 -9.48 6.26
C SER A 19 -34.53 -8.73 5.83
N LEU A 20 -34.16 -8.82 4.54
CA LEU A 20 -33.07 -8.07 3.92
C LEU A 20 -33.52 -6.66 3.46
N VAL A 21 -34.82 -6.50 3.17
CA VAL A 21 -35.42 -5.29 2.56
C VAL A 21 -36.29 -4.50 3.55
N ALA A 22 -36.50 -4.99 4.77
CA ALA A 22 -37.09 -4.14 5.79
C ALA A 22 -36.12 -2.96 6.03
N THR A 23 -36.31 -1.89 5.25
CA THR A 23 -35.68 -0.59 5.57
C THR A 23 -36.10 -0.24 6.98
N PRO A 24 -35.23 -0.34 7.98
CA PRO A 24 -35.59 0.12 9.30
C PRO A 24 -35.94 1.59 9.15
N ARG A 25 -37.03 2.05 9.75
CA ARG A 25 -37.31 3.49 9.83
C ARG A 25 -36.09 4.12 10.47
N LEU A 26 -35.38 4.93 9.69
CA LEU A 26 -34.21 5.67 10.18
C LEU A 26 -34.68 6.56 11.30
N ARG A 27 -34.21 6.29 12.50
CA ARG A 27 -34.48 7.18 13.64
C ARG A 27 -33.66 8.45 13.46
N SER A 28 -34.25 9.59 13.67
CA SER A 28 -33.54 10.87 13.59
C SER A 28 -32.27 10.89 14.46
N LEU A 29 -32.34 10.21 15.60
CA LEU A 29 -31.20 10.06 16.51
C LEU A 29 -30.06 9.23 15.89
N ASP A 30 -30.37 8.15 15.18
CA ASP A 30 -29.35 7.30 14.51
C ASP A 30 -28.62 8.10 13.42
N ILE A 31 -29.37 8.91 12.66
CA ILE A 31 -28.81 9.79 11.64
C ILE A 31 -27.92 10.86 12.28
N ALA A 32 -28.44 11.58 13.28
CA ALA A 32 -27.72 12.66 13.95
C ALA A 32 -26.42 12.13 14.60
N THR A 33 -26.51 11.00 15.31
CA THR A 33 -25.34 10.37 15.95
C THR A 33 -24.34 9.86 14.89
N GLY A 34 -24.82 9.21 13.82
CA GLY A 34 -23.97 8.74 12.75
C GLY A 34 -23.21 9.87 12.05
N VAL A 35 -23.89 10.99 11.75
CA VAL A 35 -23.27 12.19 11.16
C VAL A 35 -22.28 12.83 12.13
N LEU A 36 -22.60 12.94 13.41
CA LEU A 36 -21.67 13.45 14.43
C LEU A 36 -20.39 12.61 14.48
N LEU A 37 -20.52 11.27 14.51
CA LEU A 37 -19.38 10.37 14.52
C LEU A 37 -18.55 10.48 13.24
N LEU A 38 -19.18 10.66 12.07
CA LEU A 38 -18.45 10.94 10.82
C LEU A 38 -17.65 12.25 10.92
N ILE A 39 -18.27 13.32 11.43
CA ILE A 39 -17.59 14.62 11.61
C ILE A 39 -16.38 14.45 12.54
N LEU A 40 -16.54 13.76 13.67
CA LEU A 40 -15.44 13.48 14.59
C LEU A 40 -14.34 12.66 13.91
N SER A 41 -14.71 11.66 13.10
CA SER A 41 -13.76 10.85 12.33
C SER A 41 -12.97 11.70 11.33
N LEU A 42 -13.64 12.60 10.62
CA LEU A 42 -13.01 13.50 9.65
C LEU A 42 -12.12 14.55 10.33
N LEU A 43 -12.50 15.07 11.49
CA LEU A 43 -11.66 15.96 12.29
C LEU A 43 -10.41 15.24 12.80
N PHE A 44 -10.57 14.01 13.27
CA PHE A 44 -9.44 13.17 13.68
C PHE A 44 -8.51 12.87 12.48
N TYR A 45 -9.08 12.48 11.34
CA TYR A 45 -8.33 12.24 10.10
C TYR A 45 -7.60 13.50 9.62
N TYR A 46 -8.26 14.66 9.66
CA TYR A 46 -7.60 15.92 9.37
C TYR A 46 -6.41 16.16 10.30
N GLY A 47 -6.58 16.00 11.61
CA GLY A 47 -5.52 16.22 12.59
C GLY A 47 -4.34 15.26 12.46
N THR A 48 -4.63 13.98 12.18
CA THR A 48 -3.61 12.91 12.18
C THR A 48 -3.00 12.64 10.81
N VAL A 49 -3.71 12.92 9.73
CA VAL A 49 -3.26 12.63 8.36
C VAL A 49 -3.08 13.90 7.54
N LEU A 50 -4.15 14.70 7.33
CA LEU A 50 -4.11 15.80 6.38
C LEU A 50 -3.31 17.00 6.86
N ARG A 51 -3.38 17.31 8.16
CA ARG A 51 -2.64 18.43 8.77
C ARG A 51 -1.14 18.17 8.86
N VAL A 52 -0.73 16.91 8.92
CA VAL A 52 0.68 16.56 8.93
C VAL A 52 1.30 17.16 7.67
N GLN A 53 1.90 18.35 7.83
CA GLN A 53 2.69 18.93 6.77
C GLN A 53 3.87 18.00 6.57
N PHE A 54 3.89 17.37 5.43
CA PHE A 54 5.04 16.62 5.04
C PHE A 54 6.17 17.60 4.77
N SER A 55 6.99 17.84 5.79
CA SER A 55 8.39 18.23 5.58
C SER A 55 9.15 17.10 4.86
N ARG A 56 8.43 16.08 4.45
CA ARG A 56 8.90 14.92 3.73
C ARG A 56 9.27 15.33 2.34
N THR A 57 10.55 15.40 2.14
CA THR A 57 11.15 15.92 0.93
C THR A 57 12.20 14.96 0.41
N ASP A 58 12.23 13.74 1.00
CA ASP A 58 13.22 12.74 0.76
C ASP A 58 12.56 11.36 0.54
N PHE A 59 13.24 10.51 -0.21
CA PHE A 59 12.80 9.16 -0.48
C PHE A 59 12.74 8.27 0.78
N LEU A 60 13.50 8.58 1.83
CA LEU A 60 13.37 7.89 3.13
C LEU A 60 11.99 8.07 3.73
N ASP A 61 11.34 9.18 3.41
CA ASP A 61 9.95 9.41 3.77
C ASP A 61 8.98 8.61 2.88
N LEU A 62 9.43 8.14 1.72
CA LEU A 62 8.68 7.23 0.85
C LEU A 62 8.73 5.78 1.35
N GLY A 63 9.00 5.53 2.63
CA GLY A 63 9.06 4.17 3.17
C GLY A 63 7.72 3.41 3.10
N PRO A 64 7.76 2.07 3.12
CA PRO A 64 8.97 1.25 3.13
C PRO A 64 9.67 1.22 1.78
N TYR A 65 10.99 1.28 1.89
CA TYR A 65 11.90 1.16 0.77
C TYR A 65 12.11 -0.32 0.40
N PRO A 66 12.28 -0.70 -0.87
CA PRO A 66 12.33 0.18 -2.07
C PRO A 66 10.97 0.37 -2.77
N ASP A 67 9.91 -0.21 -2.25
CA ASP A 67 8.60 -0.34 -2.89
C ASP A 67 8.01 1.02 -3.29
N ALA A 68 8.00 1.95 -2.35
CA ALA A 68 7.46 3.29 -2.54
C ALA A 68 8.19 4.07 -3.65
N VAL A 69 9.50 3.86 -3.76
CA VAL A 69 10.33 4.47 -4.79
C VAL A 69 9.98 3.94 -6.17
N GLU A 70 9.75 2.62 -6.30
CA GLU A 70 9.34 2.04 -7.57
C GLU A 70 7.96 2.52 -8.03
N TYR A 71 7.00 2.62 -7.12
CA TYR A 71 5.68 3.18 -7.45
C TYR A 71 5.79 4.61 -7.99
N PHE A 72 6.62 5.43 -7.34
CA PHE A 72 6.85 6.80 -7.76
C PHE A 72 7.54 6.87 -9.13
N ALA A 73 8.60 6.07 -9.35
CA ALA A 73 9.32 6.02 -10.62
C ALA A 73 8.43 5.54 -11.78
N GLN A 74 7.61 4.52 -11.57
CA GLN A 74 6.61 4.09 -12.55
C GLN A 74 5.62 5.20 -12.90
N ALA A 75 5.10 5.89 -11.89
CA ALA A 75 4.14 6.95 -12.10
C ALA A 75 4.76 8.12 -12.89
N ASP A 76 6.03 8.47 -12.63
CA ASP A 76 6.74 9.49 -13.39
C ASP A 76 7.01 9.05 -14.85
N SER A 77 7.32 7.76 -15.06
CA SER A 77 7.45 7.18 -16.41
C SER A 77 6.14 7.29 -17.19
N MET A 78 5.02 6.87 -16.58
CA MET A 78 3.69 6.97 -17.20
C MET A 78 3.26 8.42 -17.45
N LEU A 79 3.63 9.36 -16.58
CA LEU A 79 3.38 10.79 -16.79
C LEU A 79 4.04 11.29 -18.08
N LYS A 80 5.17 10.70 -18.49
CA LYS A 80 5.90 10.97 -19.73
C LYS A 80 5.35 10.19 -20.93
N GLN A 81 4.20 9.53 -20.78
CA GLN A 81 3.56 8.67 -21.80
C GLN A 81 4.43 7.46 -22.20
N GLU A 82 5.22 6.95 -21.28
CA GLU A 82 6.03 5.76 -21.45
C GLU A 82 5.37 4.56 -20.73
N LEU A 83 5.84 3.35 -21.03
CA LEU A 83 5.42 2.18 -20.27
C LEU A 83 5.82 2.32 -18.79
N PRO A 84 5.07 1.70 -17.85
CA PRO A 84 5.41 1.72 -16.43
C PRO A 84 6.76 1.06 -16.20
N ALA A 85 7.81 1.83 -16.06
CA ALA A 85 9.17 1.34 -15.94
C ALA A 85 9.94 2.07 -14.85
N ILE A 86 11.02 1.46 -14.39
CA ILE A 86 12.05 2.10 -13.59
C ILE A 86 13.28 2.33 -14.46
N GLN A 87 13.96 3.44 -14.25
CA GLN A 87 15.16 3.76 -15.00
C GLN A 87 16.41 3.54 -14.14
N ILE A 88 17.36 2.77 -14.67
CA ILE A 88 18.67 2.51 -14.06
C ILE A 88 19.71 2.76 -15.14
N GLY A 89 20.56 3.75 -14.95
CA GLY A 89 21.40 4.23 -16.02
C GLY A 89 20.57 4.68 -17.22
N TYR A 90 20.90 4.23 -18.40
CA TYR A 90 20.14 4.48 -19.62
C TYR A 90 19.01 3.47 -19.86
N ASP A 91 18.98 2.38 -19.09
CA ASP A 91 18.04 1.29 -19.28
C ASP A 91 16.71 1.56 -18.61
N LYS A 92 15.62 1.25 -19.32
CA LYS A 92 14.27 1.20 -18.78
C LYS A 92 13.91 -0.25 -18.52
N LEU A 93 13.67 -0.57 -17.27
CA LEU A 93 13.46 -1.93 -16.80
C LEU A 93 12.05 -2.05 -16.20
N PRO A 94 11.42 -3.24 -16.30
CA PRO A 94 10.11 -3.45 -15.69
C PRO A 94 10.20 -3.31 -14.17
N SER A 95 9.14 -2.76 -13.58
CA SER A 95 9.01 -2.73 -12.12
C SER A 95 8.63 -4.09 -11.54
N ARG A 96 8.88 -4.27 -10.24
CA ARG A 96 8.34 -5.42 -9.50
C ARG A 96 6.83 -5.35 -9.35
N TYR A 97 6.28 -4.16 -9.33
CA TYR A 97 4.89 -3.89 -8.96
C TYR A 97 4.03 -3.57 -10.17
N PRO A 98 2.74 -3.96 -10.10
CA PRO A 98 1.76 -3.58 -11.11
C PRO A 98 1.50 -2.07 -11.13
N PRO A 99 1.03 -1.52 -12.26
CA PRO A 99 0.94 -0.07 -12.49
C PRO A 99 -0.31 0.59 -11.89
N GLY A 100 -1.25 -0.15 -11.30
CA GLY A 100 -2.54 0.40 -10.90
C GLY A 100 -2.43 1.46 -9.81
N TYR A 101 -1.59 1.25 -8.79
CA TYR A 101 -1.36 2.27 -7.78
C TYR A 101 -0.60 3.48 -8.35
N PRO A 102 0.49 3.33 -9.12
CA PRO A 102 1.11 4.42 -9.87
C PRO A 102 0.14 5.23 -10.74
N LEU A 103 -0.81 4.60 -11.42
CA LEU A 103 -1.84 5.30 -12.19
C LEU A 103 -2.67 6.28 -11.34
N LEU A 104 -2.98 5.91 -10.11
CA LEU A 104 -3.72 6.78 -9.18
C LEU A 104 -2.92 7.98 -8.70
N MET A 105 -1.60 7.98 -8.86
CA MET A 105 -0.72 9.12 -8.53
C MET A 105 -0.69 10.18 -9.63
N LEU A 106 -1.04 9.84 -10.88
CA LEU A 106 -0.89 10.75 -12.01
C LEU A 106 -1.60 12.10 -11.84
N PRO A 107 -2.83 12.19 -11.30
CA PRO A 107 -3.45 13.48 -11.04
C PRO A 107 -2.61 14.36 -10.12
N TRP A 108 -2.07 13.79 -9.05
CA TRP A 108 -1.25 14.50 -8.09
C TRP A 108 0.12 14.88 -8.64
N LEU A 109 0.75 14.02 -9.45
CA LEU A 109 2.00 14.36 -10.14
C LEU A 109 1.83 15.55 -11.09
N LYS A 110 0.67 15.65 -11.76
CA LYS A 110 0.35 16.81 -12.60
C LYS A 110 0.10 18.08 -11.81
N LEU A 111 -0.53 17.98 -10.64
CA LEU A 111 -0.84 19.13 -9.79
C LEU A 111 0.38 19.63 -9.00
N LEU A 112 1.27 18.72 -8.60
CA LEU A 112 2.40 18.99 -7.70
C LEU A 112 3.72 19.06 -8.46
N GLN A 113 3.77 19.76 -9.59
CA GLN A 113 4.95 19.80 -10.49
C GLN A 113 6.24 20.19 -9.75
N ASP A 114 6.15 21.12 -8.81
CA ASP A 114 7.30 21.61 -8.03
C ASP A 114 7.68 20.69 -6.86
N ASN A 115 6.77 19.79 -6.45
CA ASN A 115 6.98 18.88 -5.32
C ASN A 115 6.36 17.50 -5.56
N LYS A 116 6.75 16.87 -6.64
CA LYS A 116 6.23 15.57 -7.11
C LYS A 116 6.29 14.46 -6.07
N ILE A 117 7.26 14.52 -5.16
CA ILE A 117 7.46 13.51 -4.11
C ILE A 117 6.24 13.38 -3.18
N LEU A 118 5.42 14.42 -3.09
CA LEU A 118 4.19 14.38 -2.29
C LEU A 118 3.06 13.61 -2.98
N ALA A 119 3.15 13.32 -4.26
CA ALA A 119 2.06 12.70 -5.02
C ALA A 119 1.59 11.35 -4.44
N PRO A 120 2.46 10.38 -4.08
CA PRO A 120 2.02 9.12 -3.47
C PRO A 120 1.30 9.33 -2.13
N PHE A 121 1.75 10.29 -1.32
CA PHE A 121 1.10 10.60 -0.05
C PHE A 121 -0.29 11.19 -0.26
N ARG A 122 -0.42 12.18 -1.17
CA ARG A 122 -1.71 12.79 -1.52
C ARG A 122 -2.69 11.78 -2.10
N THR A 123 -2.17 10.78 -2.81
CA THR A 123 -2.98 9.68 -3.32
C THR A 123 -3.60 8.89 -2.18
N ASN A 124 -2.81 8.44 -1.20
CA ASN A 124 -3.34 7.68 -0.07
C ASN A 124 -4.19 8.52 0.89
N GLU A 125 -3.84 9.80 1.11
CA GLU A 125 -4.69 10.74 1.86
C GLU A 125 -6.08 10.84 1.23
N THR A 126 -6.14 10.97 -0.09
CA THR A 126 -7.42 11.05 -0.82
C THR A 126 -8.19 9.74 -0.73
N ILE A 127 -7.52 8.60 -0.90
CA ILE A 127 -8.16 7.28 -0.79
C ILE A 127 -8.69 7.05 0.63
N GLY A 128 -7.93 7.40 1.66
CA GLY A 128 -8.37 7.30 3.05
C GLY A 128 -9.59 8.16 3.34
N PHE A 129 -9.61 9.42 2.86
CA PHE A 129 -10.76 10.30 2.96
C PHE A 129 -11.99 9.71 2.26
N LEU A 130 -11.83 9.26 1.01
CA LEU A 130 -12.91 8.62 0.24
C LEU A 130 -13.42 7.34 0.90
N LEU A 131 -12.55 6.59 1.56
CA LEU A 131 -12.93 5.38 2.28
C LEU A 131 -13.79 5.69 3.51
N LEU A 132 -13.49 6.76 4.27
CA LEU A 132 -14.31 7.21 5.38
C LEU A 132 -15.68 7.69 4.90
N VAL A 133 -15.71 8.62 3.94
CA VAL A 133 -16.98 9.18 3.43
C VAL A 133 -17.78 8.11 2.69
N GLY A 134 -17.16 7.35 1.80
CA GLY A 134 -17.82 6.28 1.04
C GLY A 134 -18.32 5.15 1.93
N GLY A 135 -17.54 4.76 2.94
CA GLY A 135 -17.96 3.78 3.95
C GLY A 135 -19.19 4.25 4.72
N PHE A 136 -19.21 5.50 5.18
CA PHE A 136 -20.40 6.07 5.82
C PHE A 136 -21.62 6.06 4.89
N MET A 137 -21.45 6.54 3.64
CA MET A 137 -22.53 6.59 2.65
C MET A 137 -23.07 5.19 2.30
N PHE A 138 -22.22 4.18 2.27
CA PHE A 138 -22.62 2.79 2.13
C PHE A 138 -23.58 2.36 3.24
N TYR A 139 -23.23 2.62 4.51
CA TYR A 139 -24.09 2.29 5.65
C TYR A 139 -25.39 3.09 5.64
N VAL A 140 -25.37 4.35 5.25
CA VAL A 140 -26.60 5.15 5.05
C VAL A 140 -27.47 4.52 3.97
N GLY A 141 -26.88 4.10 2.84
CA GLY A 141 -27.58 3.45 1.73
C GLY A 141 -28.28 2.14 2.10
N ILE A 142 -27.81 1.46 3.13
CA ILE A 142 -28.44 0.26 3.69
C ILE A 142 -29.32 0.53 4.93
N GLY A 143 -29.55 1.81 5.25
CA GLY A 143 -30.41 2.22 6.34
C GLY A 143 -29.79 2.12 7.75
N LYS A 144 -28.46 2.14 7.86
CA LYS A 144 -27.71 1.97 9.11
C LYS A 144 -26.71 3.12 9.39
N PRO A 145 -27.14 4.38 9.44
CA PRO A 145 -26.25 5.52 9.60
C PRO A 145 -25.44 5.49 10.91
N LEU A 146 -26.00 4.97 12.01
CA LEU A 146 -25.28 4.78 13.26
C LEU A 146 -24.09 3.84 13.09
N ALA A 147 -24.32 2.67 12.48
CA ALA A 147 -23.23 1.72 12.18
C ALA A 147 -22.16 2.36 11.29
N GLY A 148 -22.58 3.19 10.32
CA GLY A 148 -21.65 3.95 9.46
C GLY A 148 -20.77 4.90 10.25
N GLY A 149 -21.36 5.66 11.18
CA GLY A 149 -20.60 6.56 12.06
C GLY A 149 -19.63 5.81 12.98
N LEU A 150 -20.07 4.69 13.57
CA LEU A 150 -19.22 3.83 14.42
C LEU A 150 -18.06 3.22 13.60
N ALA A 151 -18.34 2.76 12.37
CA ALA A 151 -17.33 2.20 11.48
C ALA A 151 -16.27 3.24 11.12
N THR A 152 -16.68 4.45 10.75
CA THR A 152 -15.75 5.52 10.38
C THR A 152 -14.91 5.98 11.55
N LEU A 153 -15.49 6.11 12.75
CA LEU A 153 -14.76 6.49 13.95
C LEU A 153 -13.73 5.41 14.31
N LEU A 154 -14.17 4.16 14.36
CA LEU A 154 -13.28 3.04 14.65
C LEU A 154 -12.15 2.96 13.62
N LEU A 155 -12.46 3.09 12.33
CA LEU A 155 -11.47 3.05 11.26
C LEU A 155 -10.48 4.22 11.36
N ALA A 156 -10.95 5.45 11.49
CA ALA A 156 -10.13 6.65 11.53
C ALA A 156 -9.12 6.63 12.69
N THR A 157 -9.48 5.97 13.80
CA THR A 157 -8.65 5.89 15.00
C THR A 157 -7.69 4.71 15.02
N GLN A 158 -7.74 3.78 14.03
CA GLN A 158 -6.83 2.63 14.02
C GLN A 158 -5.43 2.99 13.50
N PRO A 159 -4.37 2.49 14.16
CA PRO A 159 -2.99 2.69 13.75
C PRO A 159 -2.74 2.32 12.29
N ALA A 160 -3.21 1.15 11.87
CA ALA A 160 -3.07 0.67 10.51
C ALA A 160 -3.63 1.66 9.48
N PHE A 161 -4.85 2.17 9.71
CA PHE A 161 -5.48 3.11 8.80
C PHE A 161 -4.71 4.43 8.68
N VAL A 162 -4.30 5.00 9.82
CA VAL A 162 -3.53 6.26 9.85
C VAL A 162 -2.17 6.07 9.18
N THR A 163 -1.45 5.00 9.53
CA THR A 163 -0.13 4.69 8.97
C THR A 163 -0.19 4.53 7.45
N PHE A 164 -1.12 3.72 6.94
CA PHE A 164 -1.22 3.49 5.50
C PHE A 164 -1.83 4.67 4.74
N SER A 165 -2.66 5.50 5.39
CA SER A 165 -3.10 6.79 4.80
C SER A 165 -1.96 7.80 4.65
N ARG A 166 -0.92 7.68 5.47
CA ARG A 166 0.28 8.54 5.47
C ARG A 166 1.47 7.92 4.74
N SER A 167 1.35 6.68 4.31
CA SER A 167 2.41 5.99 3.56
C SER A 167 2.31 6.26 2.06
N SER A 168 3.37 5.90 1.34
CA SER A 168 3.43 5.92 -0.11
C SER A 168 3.24 4.53 -0.73
N MET A 169 2.42 3.68 -0.08
CA MET A 169 2.26 2.27 -0.39
C MET A 169 0.87 1.95 -0.95
N SER A 170 0.78 0.87 -1.73
CA SER A 170 -0.48 0.39 -2.33
C SER A 170 -1.43 -0.32 -1.35
N ASP A 171 -1.04 -0.49 -0.07
CA ASP A 171 -1.77 -1.29 0.93
C ASP A 171 -3.16 -0.72 1.21
N LEU A 172 -3.25 0.59 1.46
CA LEU A 172 -4.53 1.27 1.68
C LEU A 172 -5.44 1.16 0.46
N THR A 173 -4.87 1.35 -0.73
CA THR A 173 -5.61 1.23 -2.00
C THR A 173 -6.17 -0.17 -2.20
N ALA A 174 -5.37 -1.21 -1.91
CA ALA A 174 -5.80 -2.60 -1.98
C ALA A 174 -6.96 -2.87 -1.00
N GLY A 175 -6.87 -2.36 0.22
CA GLY A 175 -7.95 -2.43 1.20
C GLY A 175 -9.20 -1.70 0.74
N ALA A 176 -9.08 -0.48 0.20
CA ALA A 176 -10.20 0.31 -0.28
C ALA A 176 -10.93 -0.36 -1.45
N VAL A 177 -10.20 -0.95 -2.40
CA VAL A 177 -10.78 -1.69 -3.52
C VAL A 177 -11.50 -2.96 -3.02
N THR A 178 -10.94 -3.64 -2.02
CA THR A 178 -11.59 -4.79 -1.38
C THR A 178 -12.91 -4.37 -0.73
N VAL A 179 -12.91 -3.29 0.07
CA VAL A 179 -14.15 -2.75 0.67
C VAL A 179 -15.17 -2.37 -0.39
N LEU A 180 -14.75 -1.74 -1.49
CA LEU A 180 -15.63 -1.39 -2.60
C LEU A 180 -16.26 -2.63 -3.22
N ALA A 181 -15.48 -3.69 -3.48
CA ALA A 181 -15.99 -4.94 -4.01
C ALA A 181 -17.01 -5.59 -3.05
N PHE A 182 -16.71 -5.64 -1.75
CA PHE A 182 -17.66 -6.12 -0.73
C PHE A 182 -18.94 -5.30 -0.70
N ALA A 183 -18.84 -3.96 -0.73
CA ALA A 183 -20.00 -3.08 -0.74
C ALA A 183 -20.88 -3.31 -1.97
N LEU A 184 -20.27 -3.44 -3.15
CA LEU A 184 -20.99 -3.70 -4.40
C LEU A 184 -21.70 -5.05 -4.38
N VAL A 185 -21.07 -6.11 -3.87
CA VAL A 185 -21.71 -7.43 -3.72
C VAL A 185 -22.87 -7.35 -2.72
N TYR A 186 -22.65 -6.71 -1.55
CA TYR A 186 -23.70 -6.56 -0.55
C TYR A 186 -24.91 -5.80 -1.10
N LEU A 187 -24.68 -4.63 -1.73
CA LEU A 187 -25.75 -3.84 -2.34
C LEU A 187 -26.42 -4.57 -3.49
N GLY A 188 -25.67 -5.34 -4.27
CA GLY A 188 -26.20 -6.17 -5.34
C GLY A 188 -27.20 -7.21 -4.83
N LEU A 189 -26.90 -7.85 -3.71
CA LEU A 189 -27.80 -8.81 -3.05
C LEU A 189 -28.97 -8.10 -2.36
N ALA A 190 -28.70 -7.01 -1.59
CA ALA A 190 -29.71 -6.28 -0.83
C ALA A 190 -30.76 -5.61 -1.75
N TRP A 191 -30.31 -4.95 -2.81
CA TRP A 191 -31.18 -4.25 -3.77
C TRP A 191 -31.65 -5.13 -4.92
N ARG A 192 -31.24 -6.40 -4.95
CA ARG A 192 -31.54 -7.36 -6.02
C ARG A 192 -31.09 -6.85 -7.40
N ARG A 193 -29.93 -6.19 -7.47
CA ARG A 193 -29.35 -5.60 -8.67
C ARG A 193 -28.09 -6.35 -9.09
N ARG A 194 -28.24 -7.35 -10.00
CA ARG A 194 -27.10 -8.18 -10.48
C ARG A 194 -25.96 -7.37 -11.08
N TRP A 195 -26.25 -6.25 -11.73
CA TRP A 195 -25.23 -5.42 -12.34
C TRP A 195 -24.19 -4.90 -11.33
N LEU A 196 -24.59 -4.71 -10.05
CA LEU A 196 -23.64 -4.33 -9.00
C LEU A 196 -22.62 -5.45 -8.72
N ILE A 197 -23.01 -6.72 -8.85
CA ILE A 197 -22.09 -7.85 -8.70
C ILE A 197 -21.15 -7.94 -9.92
N TYR A 198 -21.62 -7.57 -11.11
CA TYR A 198 -20.72 -7.43 -12.27
C TYR A 198 -19.73 -6.28 -12.07
N CYS A 199 -20.17 -5.15 -11.49
CA CYS A 199 -19.26 -4.08 -11.09
C CYS A 199 -18.24 -4.56 -10.06
N ALA A 200 -18.64 -5.39 -9.08
CA ALA A 200 -17.69 -5.99 -8.13
C ALA A 200 -16.69 -6.91 -8.85
N ALA A 201 -17.13 -7.71 -9.81
CA ALA A 201 -16.26 -8.54 -10.64
C ALA A 201 -15.26 -7.70 -11.42
N PHE A 202 -15.71 -6.60 -12.02
CA PHE A 202 -14.85 -5.64 -12.73
C PHE A 202 -13.81 -5.02 -11.79
N VAL A 203 -14.24 -4.53 -10.63
CA VAL A 203 -13.37 -3.93 -9.62
C VAL A 203 -12.33 -4.93 -9.11
N LEU A 204 -12.73 -6.17 -8.81
CA LEU A 204 -11.80 -7.23 -8.41
C LEU A 204 -10.81 -7.60 -9.53
N GLY A 205 -11.26 -7.64 -10.79
CA GLY A 205 -10.37 -7.88 -11.92
C GLY A 205 -9.32 -6.79 -12.07
N LEU A 206 -9.73 -5.52 -12.04
CA LEU A 206 -8.81 -4.38 -12.08
C LEU A 206 -7.87 -4.31 -10.87
N SER A 207 -8.28 -4.84 -9.73
CA SER A 207 -7.47 -4.82 -8.51
C SER A 207 -6.16 -5.57 -8.64
N LEU A 208 -6.05 -6.50 -9.61
CA LEU A 208 -4.79 -7.19 -9.91
C LEU A 208 -3.72 -6.22 -10.43
N CYS A 209 -4.14 -5.12 -11.08
CA CYS A 209 -3.23 -4.04 -11.46
C CYS A 209 -2.71 -3.23 -10.25
N ILE A 210 -3.32 -3.39 -9.05
CA ILE A 210 -2.86 -2.77 -7.81
C ILE A 210 -2.05 -3.77 -6.99
N ARG A 211 -2.64 -4.96 -6.75
CA ARG A 211 -2.03 -6.08 -6.04
C ARG A 211 -2.53 -7.42 -6.59
N PRO A 212 -1.68 -8.24 -7.21
CA PRO A 212 -2.09 -9.53 -7.78
C PRO A 212 -2.72 -10.47 -6.75
N GLN A 213 -2.31 -10.37 -5.48
CA GLN A 213 -2.86 -11.18 -4.38
C GLN A 213 -4.37 -11.00 -4.19
N LEU A 214 -4.96 -9.89 -4.66
CA LEU A 214 -6.40 -9.65 -4.56
C LEU A 214 -7.22 -10.62 -5.42
N VAL A 215 -6.61 -11.38 -6.32
CA VAL A 215 -7.26 -12.51 -7.01
C VAL A 215 -7.85 -13.52 -6.02
N PHE A 216 -7.24 -13.67 -4.85
CA PHE A 216 -7.70 -14.59 -3.80
C PHE A 216 -9.00 -14.14 -3.11
N MET A 217 -9.46 -12.91 -3.38
CA MET A 217 -10.79 -12.42 -3.01
C MET A 217 -11.88 -12.79 -4.05
N ALA A 218 -11.53 -13.35 -5.20
CA ALA A 218 -12.48 -13.74 -6.24
C ALA A 218 -13.61 -14.68 -5.74
N PRO A 219 -13.43 -15.56 -4.71
CA PRO A 219 -14.53 -16.32 -4.12
C PRO A 219 -15.71 -15.46 -3.63
N LEU A 220 -15.51 -14.14 -3.39
CA LEU A 220 -16.60 -13.22 -3.11
C LEU A 220 -17.68 -13.23 -4.21
N LEU A 221 -17.29 -13.49 -5.46
CA LEU A 221 -18.21 -13.55 -6.61
C LEU A 221 -19.16 -14.76 -6.55
N ILE A 222 -18.89 -15.75 -5.69
CA ILE A 222 -19.81 -16.87 -5.42
C ILE A 222 -21.17 -16.35 -4.91
N ALA A 223 -21.21 -15.11 -4.38
CA ALA A 223 -22.46 -14.44 -4.04
C ALA A 223 -23.48 -14.43 -5.19
N MET A 224 -23.02 -14.46 -6.45
CA MET A 224 -23.89 -14.58 -7.61
C MET A 224 -24.72 -15.86 -7.59
N ALA A 225 -24.19 -16.94 -7.02
CA ALA A 225 -24.88 -18.21 -6.87
C ALA A 225 -26.11 -18.14 -5.94
N PHE A 226 -26.09 -17.21 -5.01
CA PHE A 226 -27.14 -17.01 -4.03
C PHE A 226 -28.17 -15.94 -4.44
N PHE A 227 -28.03 -15.40 -5.65
CA PHE A 227 -28.99 -14.41 -6.12
C PHE A 227 -30.37 -15.08 -6.25
N PRO A 228 -31.45 -14.47 -5.66
CA PRO A 228 -32.78 -15.13 -5.58
C PRO A 228 -33.25 -15.58 -6.96
N ALA A 229 -33.53 -16.88 -7.08
CA ALA A 229 -33.73 -17.53 -8.35
C ALA A 229 -35.22 -17.78 -8.64
N ASN A 230 -35.94 -16.78 -9.12
CA ASN A 230 -37.04 -17.06 -10.06
C ASN A 230 -36.49 -17.19 -11.50
N VAL A 231 -35.25 -17.67 -11.63
CA VAL A 231 -34.52 -17.74 -12.89
C VAL A 231 -34.20 -19.21 -13.14
N SER A 232 -34.40 -19.68 -14.37
CA SER A 232 -34.02 -21.04 -14.78
C SER A 232 -32.52 -21.26 -14.49
N TRP A 233 -32.13 -22.52 -14.19
CA TRP A 233 -30.74 -22.92 -13.98
C TRP A 233 -29.80 -22.40 -15.09
N THR A 234 -30.21 -22.45 -16.33
CA THR A 234 -29.45 -21.95 -17.48
C THR A 234 -29.16 -20.46 -17.39
N ARG A 235 -30.16 -19.65 -17.03
CA ARG A 235 -29.96 -18.21 -16.88
C ARG A 235 -29.08 -17.89 -15.66
N TRP A 236 -29.21 -18.64 -14.58
CA TRP A 236 -28.36 -18.53 -13.42
C TRP A 236 -26.88 -18.79 -13.78
N PHE A 237 -26.63 -19.92 -14.46
CA PHE A 237 -25.30 -20.30 -14.93
C PHE A 237 -24.70 -19.23 -15.86
N LEU A 238 -25.53 -18.71 -16.81
CA LEU A 238 -25.12 -17.64 -17.71
C LEU A 238 -24.65 -16.39 -16.93
N HIS A 239 -25.35 -16.01 -15.86
CA HIS A 239 -24.94 -14.87 -15.04
C HIS A 239 -23.65 -15.13 -14.27
N CYS A 240 -23.40 -16.33 -13.80
CA CYS A 240 -22.13 -16.70 -13.18
C CYS A 240 -20.99 -16.64 -14.21
N CYS A 241 -21.19 -17.18 -15.40
CA CYS A 241 -20.22 -17.10 -16.50
C CYS A 241 -19.95 -15.63 -16.88
N LEU A 242 -20.99 -14.80 -16.97
CA LEU A 242 -20.81 -13.37 -17.30
C LEU A 242 -20.00 -12.65 -16.21
N ALA A 243 -20.21 -12.93 -14.93
CA ALA A 243 -19.41 -12.33 -13.86
C ALA A 243 -17.93 -12.74 -13.97
N LEU A 244 -17.64 -14.00 -14.30
CA LEU A 244 -16.28 -14.49 -14.54
C LEU A 244 -15.66 -13.87 -15.79
N ILE A 245 -16.43 -13.70 -16.87
CA ILE A 245 -15.96 -13.01 -18.08
C ILE A 245 -15.62 -11.55 -17.77
N VAL A 246 -16.49 -10.84 -17.06
CA VAL A 246 -16.23 -9.45 -16.65
C VAL A 246 -14.96 -9.38 -15.81
N PHE A 247 -14.79 -10.28 -14.86
CA PHE A 247 -13.56 -10.37 -14.06
C PHE A 247 -12.32 -10.60 -14.95
N ALA A 248 -12.39 -11.59 -15.85
CA ALA A 248 -11.27 -11.93 -16.74
C ALA A 248 -10.91 -10.77 -17.68
N VAL A 249 -11.91 -10.09 -18.27
CA VAL A 249 -11.70 -8.91 -19.11
C VAL A 249 -11.07 -7.78 -18.31
N ALA A 250 -11.54 -7.53 -17.09
CA ALA A 250 -10.97 -6.49 -16.23
C ALA A 250 -9.54 -6.82 -15.75
N THR A 251 -9.18 -8.09 -15.69
CA THR A 251 -7.82 -8.56 -15.36
C THR A 251 -6.87 -8.47 -16.54
N SER A 252 -7.38 -8.43 -17.79
CA SER A 252 -6.56 -8.50 -19.00
C SER A 252 -5.47 -7.43 -19.09
N PRO A 253 -5.63 -6.16 -18.65
CA PRO A 253 -4.57 -5.15 -18.68
C PRO A 253 -3.31 -5.59 -17.93
N TYR A 254 -3.47 -6.29 -16.80
CA TYR A 254 -2.34 -6.84 -16.04
C TYR A 254 -1.54 -7.87 -16.85
N PHE A 255 -2.24 -8.81 -17.48
CA PHE A 255 -1.59 -9.86 -18.29
C PHE A 255 -0.98 -9.33 -19.59
N VAL A 256 -1.65 -8.35 -20.23
CA VAL A 256 -1.11 -7.67 -21.42
C VAL A 256 0.19 -6.97 -21.09
N LEU A 257 0.21 -6.19 -20.00
CA LEU A 257 1.42 -5.50 -19.55
C LEU A 257 2.56 -6.48 -19.26
N ASN A 258 2.30 -7.54 -18.49
CA ASN A 258 3.31 -8.57 -18.21
C ASN A 258 3.85 -9.21 -19.49
N THR A 259 2.99 -9.43 -20.49
CA THR A 259 3.44 -9.97 -21.78
C THR A 259 4.36 -8.99 -22.51
N LEU A 260 4.02 -7.70 -22.52
CA LEU A 260 4.80 -6.66 -23.16
C LEU A 260 6.16 -6.43 -22.48
N GLU A 261 6.19 -6.40 -21.16
CA GLU A 261 7.38 -6.05 -20.39
C GLU A 261 8.24 -7.27 -20.04
N LEU A 262 7.63 -8.43 -19.79
CA LEU A 262 8.30 -9.61 -19.26
C LEU A 262 8.32 -10.81 -20.23
N GLY A 263 7.65 -10.67 -21.39
CA GLY A 263 7.54 -11.68 -22.44
C GLY A 263 6.57 -12.82 -22.14
N HIS A 264 5.88 -12.81 -20.98
CA HIS A 264 4.91 -13.86 -20.62
C HIS A 264 3.83 -13.32 -19.68
N PRO A 265 2.53 -13.62 -19.91
CA PRO A 265 1.43 -13.02 -19.15
C PRO A 265 1.43 -13.36 -17.66
N LEU A 266 1.92 -14.53 -17.27
CA LEU A 266 1.96 -14.99 -15.88
C LEU A 266 3.28 -14.67 -15.16
N LYS A 267 4.28 -14.19 -15.88
CA LYS A 267 5.54 -13.76 -15.27
C LYS A 267 5.33 -12.45 -14.54
N THR A 268 5.87 -12.33 -13.36
CA THR A 268 5.75 -11.12 -12.54
C THR A 268 7.07 -10.35 -12.50
N GLY A 269 7.00 -9.05 -12.21
CA GLY A 269 8.19 -8.25 -11.99
C GLY A 269 9.03 -8.75 -10.81
N TYR A 270 8.39 -9.39 -9.81
CA TYR A 270 9.13 -10.06 -8.73
C TYR A 270 10.05 -11.16 -9.24
N GLU A 271 9.57 -12.03 -10.14
CA GLU A 271 10.38 -13.10 -10.75
C GLU A 271 11.46 -12.54 -11.65
N PHE A 272 11.20 -11.39 -12.28
CA PHE A 272 12.22 -10.71 -13.08
C PHE A 272 13.38 -10.23 -12.21
N TRP A 273 13.09 -9.60 -11.06
CA TRP A 273 14.10 -9.01 -10.18
C TRP A 273 14.68 -9.98 -9.16
N ILE A 274 13.91 -10.98 -8.75
CA ILE A 274 14.28 -12.00 -7.76
C ILE A 274 13.98 -13.37 -8.36
N PRO A 275 14.91 -13.91 -9.17
CA PRO A 275 14.68 -15.18 -9.90
C PRO A 275 14.32 -16.37 -9.01
N SER A 276 14.74 -16.39 -7.75
CA SER A 276 14.35 -17.44 -6.78
C SER A 276 12.85 -17.50 -6.50
N LEU A 277 12.10 -16.42 -6.73
CA LEU A 277 10.65 -16.41 -6.59
C LEU A 277 9.91 -17.04 -7.79
N ALA A 278 10.63 -17.42 -8.84
CA ALA A 278 10.06 -18.24 -9.91
C ALA A 278 9.69 -19.65 -9.42
N ASP A 279 10.37 -20.14 -8.39
CA ASP A 279 9.98 -21.37 -7.69
C ASP A 279 8.73 -21.11 -6.82
N LYS A 280 7.58 -21.47 -7.36
CA LYS A 280 6.29 -21.27 -6.67
C LYS A 280 6.15 -22.15 -5.42
N GLN A 281 6.84 -23.27 -5.33
CA GLN A 281 6.81 -24.13 -4.14
C GLN A 281 7.62 -23.52 -2.99
N ALA A 282 8.73 -22.85 -3.32
CA ALA A 282 9.47 -22.09 -2.32
C ALA A 282 8.73 -20.80 -1.91
N ALA A 283 8.09 -20.12 -2.86
CA ALA A 283 7.35 -18.89 -2.60
C ALA A 283 6.07 -19.12 -1.76
N PHE A 284 5.36 -20.24 -1.99
CA PHE A 284 4.12 -20.59 -1.30
C PHE A 284 4.26 -21.99 -0.70
N SER A 285 4.50 -22.07 0.61
CA SER A 285 4.71 -23.31 1.33
C SER A 285 4.04 -23.29 2.70
N PHE A 286 3.51 -24.43 3.14
CA PHE A 286 3.04 -24.58 4.52
C PHE A 286 4.15 -24.40 5.55
N HIS A 287 5.42 -24.55 5.17
CA HIS A 287 6.56 -24.23 6.02
C HIS A 287 6.60 -22.75 6.45
N ASN A 288 6.00 -21.87 5.67
CA ASN A 288 5.93 -20.43 5.94
C ASN A 288 4.83 -20.06 6.96
N VAL A 289 3.90 -20.98 7.27
CA VAL A 289 2.77 -20.70 8.18
C VAL A 289 3.21 -20.36 9.60
N PRO A 290 4.13 -21.11 10.27
CA PRO A 290 4.54 -20.80 11.64
C PRO A 290 5.11 -19.38 11.82
N PRO A 291 6.04 -18.88 10.98
CA PRO A 291 6.54 -17.51 11.12
C PRO A 291 5.46 -16.45 10.86
N GLN A 292 4.52 -16.69 9.93
CA GLN A 292 3.41 -15.78 9.69
C GLN A 292 2.45 -15.71 10.89
N VAL A 293 2.11 -16.88 11.48
CA VAL A 293 1.28 -16.94 12.70
C VAL A 293 2.00 -16.27 13.87
N ALA A 294 3.29 -16.49 14.03
CA ALA A 294 4.09 -15.84 15.05
C ALA A 294 4.10 -14.30 14.89
N LEU A 295 4.20 -13.80 13.66
CA LEU A 295 4.07 -12.36 13.37
C LEU A 295 2.71 -11.83 13.81
N ILE A 296 1.60 -12.45 13.37
CA ILE A 296 0.25 -12.03 13.74
C ILE A 296 0.07 -12.06 15.26
N TRP A 297 0.56 -13.13 15.89
CA TRP A 297 0.49 -13.26 17.35
C TRP A 297 1.29 -12.17 18.06
N SER A 298 2.50 -11.86 17.59
CA SER A 298 3.32 -10.79 18.16
C SER A 298 2.63 -9.42 18.00
N GLU A 299 1.95 -9.16 16.88
CA GLU A 299 1.19 -7.93 16.67
C GLU A 299 0.01 -7.81 17.65
N ILE A 300 -0.69 -8.92 17.94
CA ILE A 300 -1.81 -8.94 18.88
C ILE A 300 -1.31 -8.82 20.32
N THR A 301 -0.19 -9.46 20.67
CA THR A 301 0.29 -9.60 22.05
C THR A 301 1.42 -8.65 22.43
N ALA A 302 2.00 -7.92 21.49
CA ALA A 302 3.13 -7.01 21.75
C ALA A 302 2.87 -5.99 22.86
N SER A 303 1.60 -5.62 23.08
CA SER A 303 1.18 -4.76 24.19
C SER A 303 1.03 -5.49 25.54
N TRP A 304 1.05 -6.84 25.56
CA TRP A 304 0.87 -7.64 26.77
C TRP A 304 2.20 -7.96 27.47
N ASP A 305 3.29 -8.08 26.73
CA ASP A 305 4.61 -8.46 27.25
C ASP A 305 5.16 -7.49 28.28
N GLN A 306 4.67 -6.25 28.30
CA GLN A 306 5.14 -5.22 29.23
C GLN A 306 4.18 -4.91 30.39
N PHE A 307 3.01 -5.50 30.45
CA PHE A 307 1.97 -5.39 31.50
C PHE A 307 1.76 -3.97 32.06
N ARG A 308 1.92 -2.95 31.25
CA ARG A 308 1.62 -1.55 31.59
C ARG A 308 0.29 -1.18 31.00
N VAL A 309 -0.55 -0.49 31.76
CA VAL A 309 -1.87 0.01 31.28
C VAL A 309 -1.74 0.79 29.99
N ALA A 310 -0.64 1.52 29.82
CA ALA A 310 -0.31 2.21 28.57
C ALA A 310 -0.18 1.28 27.35
N ASN A 311 0.20 0.02 27.56
CA ASN A 311 0.42 -0.93 26.49
C ASN A 311 -0.85 -1.70 26.06
N LEU A 312 -1.90 -1.69 26.88
CA LEU A 312 -3.23 -2.18 26.47
C LEU A 312 -3.81 -1.38 25.29
N PHE A 313 -3.24 -0.23 25.02
CA PHE A 313 -3.71 0.68 23.98
C PHE A 313 -2.92 0.61 22.67
N GLY A 314 -2.03 -0.33 22.51
CA GLY A 314 -1.38 -0.62 21.24
C GLY A 314 -0.11 0.19 21.00
N THR A 315 0.99 -0.28 21.49
CA THR A 315 2.31 0.33 21.35
C THR A 315 3.01 -0.12 20.08
N GLY A 316 2.86 0.63 19.01
CA GLY A 316 3.62 0.38 17.79
C GLY A 316 3.12 -0.82 16.98
N THR A 317 1.99 -1.40 17.33
CA THR A 317 1.31 -2.43 16.54
C THR A 317 0.29 -1.82 15.59
N TYR A 318 0.01 -2.51 14.48
CA TYR A 318 -1.02 -2.08 13.55
C TYR A 318 -2.44 -2.29 14.08
N VAL A 319 -2.60 -3.18 15.06
CA VAL A 319 -3.90 -3.57 15.60
C VAL A 319 -3.94 -3.35 17.12
N VAL A 320 -4.91 -2.59 17.59
CA VAL A 320 -5.19 -2.45 19.02
C VAL A 320 -5.83 -3.75 19.53
N PRO A 321 -5.30 -4.40 20.59
CA PRO A 321 -5.86 -5.66 21.09
C PRO A 321 -7.35 -5.61 21.41
N ALA A 322 -7.84 -4.51 22.00
CA ALA A 322 -9.26 -4.31 22.26
C ALA A 322 -10.10 -4.35 20.98
N PHE A 323 -9.60 -3.76 19.88
CA PHE A 323 -10.24 -3.82 18.57
C PHE A 323 -10.31 -5.27 18.04
N PHE A 324 -9.24 -6.04 18.18
CA PHE A 324 -9.20 -7.43 17.77
C PHE A 324 -10.25 -8.27 18.53
N PHE A 325 -10.32 -8.13 19.86
CA PHE A 325 -11.31 -8.84 20.69
C PHE A 325 -12.73 -8.42 20.34
N LEU A 326 -12.97 -7.12 20.08
CA LEU A 326 -14.27 -6.63 19.67
C LEU A 326 -14.68 -7.24 18.31
N SER A 327 -13.75 -7.35 17.38
CA SER A 327 -13.96 -7.97 16.08
C SER A 327 -14.28 -9.47 16.20
N ALA A 328 -13.53 -10.18 17.05
CA ALA A 328 -13.78 -11.60 17.34
C ALA A 328 -15.16 -11.80 17.97
N PHE A 329 -15.55 -10.95 18.93
CA PHE A 329 -16.88 -10.98 19.52
C PHE A 329 -17.97 -10.68 18.48
N GLY A 330 -17.67 -9.84 17.47
CA GLY A 330 -18.54 -9.55 16.35
C GLY A 330 -19.00 -10.79 15.58
N LEU A 331 -18.21 -11.87 15.58
CA LEU A 331 -18.59 -13.13 14.95
C LEU A 331 -19.89 -13.71 15.53
N ALA A 332 -20.18 -13.47 16.82
CA ALA A 332 -21.44 -13.91 17.44
C ALA A 332 -22.67 -13.19 16.87
N PHE A 333 -22.50 -12.06 16.23
CA PHE A 333 -23.57 -11.26 15.61
C PHE A 333 -23.74 -11.53 14.11
N VAL A 334 -22.81 -12.30 13.53
CA VAL A 334 -22.88 -12.68 12.12
C VAL A 334 -24.03 -13.67 11.92
N ARG A 335 -24.89 -13.36 10.95
CA ARG A 335 -25.94 -14.27 10.52
C ARG A 335 -25.46 -15.00 9.28
N VAL A 336 -25.75 -16.30 9.20
CA VAL A 336 -25.40 -17.11 8.01
C VAL A 336 -26.28 -16.65 6.84
N ARG A 337 -25.76 -15.76 6.02
CA ARG A 337 -26.40 -15.21 4.82
C ARG A 337 -25.47 -15.40 3.62
N PRO A 338 -26.00 -15.32 2.39
CA PRO A 338 -25.18 -15.47 1.18
C PRO A 338 -23.96 -14.55 1.10
N PHE A 339 -24.11 -13.30 1.53
CA PHE A 339 -22.99 -12.35 1.53
C PHE A 339 -21.90 -12.77 2.51
N GLU A 340 -22.27 -13.11 3.73
CA GLU A 340 -21.34 -13.51 4.78
C GLU A 340 -20.58 -14.78 4.38
N ILE A 341 -21.26 -15.76 3.75
CA ILE A 341 -20.62 -16.97 3.24
C ILE A 341 -19.56 -16.61 2.19
N SER A 342 -19.91 -15.78 1.21
CA SER A 342 -18.99 -15.37 0.16
C SER A 342 -17.82 -14.54 0.69
N ALA A 343 -18.09 -13.64 1.66
CA ALA A 343 -17.10 -12.82 2.32
C ALA A 343 -16.10 -13.67 3.12
N PHE A 344 -16.60 -14.65 3.89
CA PHE A 344 -15.76 -15.59 4.63
C PHE A 344 -14.91 -16.45 3.70
N LEU A 345 -15.48 -16.97 2.62
CA LEU A 345 -14.73 -17.75 1.64
C LEU A 345 -13.61 -16.91 1.01
N GLY A 346 -13.91 -15.69 0.55
CA GLY A 346 -12.90 -14.78 0.01
C GLY A 346 -11.81 -14.45 1.02
N GLY A 347 -12.21 -14.05 2.23
CA GLY A 347 -11.28 -13.75 3.31
C GLY A 347 -10.43 -14.94 3.74
N ALA A 348 -11.04 -16.14 3.86
CA ALA A 348 -10.33 -17.35 4.24
C ALA A 348 -9.28 -17.75 3.18
N VAL A 349 -9.65 -17.72 1.90
CA VAL A 349 -8.71 -18.02 0.80
C VAL A 349 -7.57 -17.02 0.78
N TYR A 350 -7.87 -15.74 0.96
CA TYR A 350 -6.86 -14.68 1.03
C TYR A 350 -5.88 -14.90 2.21
N ILE A 351 -6.42 -15.13 3.41
CA ILE A 351 -5.62 -15.38 4.62
C ILE A 351 -4.76 -16.63 4.44
N MET A 352 -5.35 -17.76 4.00
CA MET A 352 -4.60 -18.99 3.83
C MET A 352 -3.46 -18.85 2.82
N THR A 353 -3.70 -18.14 1.71
CA THR A 353 -2.65 -17.88 0.72
C THR A 353 -1.56 -16.97 1.27
N THR A 354 -1.94 -15.92 2.02
CA THR A 354 -0.97 -15.02 2.66
C THR A 354 -0.14 -15.74 3.71
N LEU A 355 -0.74 -16.64 4.51
CA LEU A 355 -0.04 -17.44 5.50
C LEU A 355 1.00 -18.39 4.87
N THR A 356 0.80 -18.85 3.65
CA THR A 356 1.75 -19.73 2.96
C THR A 356 2.85 -18.97 2.22
N PHE A 357 2.75 -17.63 2.11
CA PHE A 357 3.71 -16.82 1.38
C PHE A 357 5.04 -16.66 2.16
N SER A 358 6.16 -16.68 1.44
CA SER A 358 7.51 -16.67 2.02
C SER A 358 7.91 -15.35 2.68
N TYR A 359 7.33 -14.22 2.25
CA TYR A 359 7.57 -12.93 2.90
C TYR A 359 6.64 -12.73 4.09
N VAL A 360 7.24 -12.44 5.25
CA VAL A 360 6.53 -12.27 6.53
C VAL A 360 6.42 -10.78 6.81
N GLU A 361 5.27 -10.18 6.46
CA GLU A 361 5.00 -8.76 6.68
C GLU A 361 3.53 -8.52 7.02
N GLU A 362 3.28 -7.75 8.07
CA GLU A 362 1.95 -7.42 8.58
C GLU A 362 1.08 -6.66 7.56
N ARG A 363 1.69 -5.88 6.67
CA ARG A 363 0.96 -5.09 5.64
C ARG A 363 0.17 -5.94 4.64
N PHE A 364 0.53 -7.21 4.49
CA PHE A 364 -0.22 -8.11 3.60
C PHE A 364 -1.62 -8.42 4.11
N TYR A 365 -1.88 -8.22 5.41
CA TYR A 365 -3.19 -8.45 6.02
C TYR A 365 -4.11 -7.22 6.00
N VAL A 366 -3.67 -6.09 5.45
CA VAL A 366 -4.47 -4.85 5.38
C VAL A 366 -5.84 -5.06 4.71
N PRO A 367 -6.01 -5.81 3.59
CA PRO A 367 -7.32 -6.07 3.03
C PRO A 367 -8.28 -6.76 4.00
N VAL A 368 -7.76 -7.62 4.90
CA VAL A 368 -8.56 -8.33 5.92
C VAL A 368 -8.90 -7.41 7.09
N PHE A 369 -8.05 -6.45 7.40
CA PHE A 369 -8.25 -5.48 8.47
C PHE A 369 -9.61 -4.77 8.36
N PHE A 370 -10.04 -4.41 7.16
CA PHE A 370 -11.35 -3.76 6.95
C PHE A 370 -12.53 -4.68 7.25
N LEU A 371 -12.36 -6.01 7.08
CA LEU A 371 -13.37 -6.98 7.51
C LEU A 371 -13.49 -7.02 9.03
N LEU A 372 -12.38 -6.89 9.73
CA LEU A 372 -12.37 -6.80 11.20
C LEU A 372 -13.12 -5.55 11.68
N VAL A 373 -12.97 -4.42 11.00
CA VAL A 373 -13.76 -3.20 11.32
C VAL A 373 -15.26 -3.48 11.16
N ALA A 374 -15.67 -4.10 10.07
CA ALA A 374 -17.08 -4.45 9.84
C ALA A 374 -17.63 -5.38 10.92
N LEU A 375 -16.84 -6.37 11.39
CA LEU A 375 -17.20 -7.27 12.49
C LEU A 375 -17.32 -6.52 13.82
N ALA A 376 -16.35 -5.66 14.16
CA ALA A 376 -16.32 -4.90 15.40
C ALA A 376 -17.51 -3.93 15.56
N VAL A 377 -18.02 -3.42 14.44
CA VAL A 377 -19.18 -2.51 14.43
C VAL A 377 -20.48 -3.21 14.84
N LEU A 378 -20.64 -4.51 14.58
CA LEU A 378 -21.88 -5.23 14.88
C LEU A 378 -22.22 -5.22 16.39
N PRO A 379 -21.33 -5.63 17.30
CA PRO A 379 -21.61 -5.53 18.74
C PRO A 379 -21.68 -4.08 19.23
N ALA A 380 -20.90 -3.17 18.64
CA ALA A 380 -20.94 -1.75 19.02
C ALA A 380 -22.29 -1.11 18.69
N GLU A 381 -22.81 -1.32 17.47
CA GLU A 381 -24.17 -0.87 17.06
C GLU A 381 -25.23 -1.44 18.01
N TRP A 382 -25.15 -2.74 18.32
CA TRP A 382 -26.06 -3.37 19.26
C TRP A 382 -26.01 -2.70 20.63
N ALA A 383 -24.82 -2.47 21.19
CA ALA A 383 -24.66 -1.91 22.54
C ALA A 383 -25.17 -0.45 22.61
N VAL A 384 -24.90 0.37 21.58
CA VAL A 384 -25.44 1.75 21.49
C VAL A 384 -26.96 1.72 21.41
N ASN A 385 -27.56 0.81 20.64
CA ASN A 385 -29.01 0.66 20.56
C ASN A 385 -29.64 0.24 21.90
N GLN A 386 -28.96 -0.61 22.71
CA GLN A 386 -29.41 -0.91 24.08
C GLN A 386 -29.41 0.36 24.97
N ALA A 387 -28.36 1.18 24.85
CA ALA A 387 -28.28 2.43 25.58
C ALA A 387 -29.40 3.42 25.17
N PHE A 388 -29.67 3.57 23.88
CA PHE A 388 -30.75 4.45 23.39
C PHE A 388 -32.16 3.99 23.82
N THR A 389 -32.35 2.70 24.06
CA THR A 389 -33.61 2.15 24.53
C THR A 389 -33.72 2.06 26.05
N GLY A 390 -32.73 2.55 26.80
CA GLY A 390 -32.67 2.48 28.25
C GLY A 390 -32.46 1.06 28.81
N ARG A 391 -32.03 0.09 27.98
CA ARG A 391 -31.83 -1.31 28.34
C ARG A 391 -30.33 -1.66 28.52
N VAL A 392 -29.63 -0.79 29.25
CA VAL A 392 -28.19 -1.02 29.48
C VAL A 392 -28.00 -2.23 30.38
N SER A 393 -27.29 -3.22 29.86
CA SER A 393 -26.83 -4.39 30.62
C SER A 393 -25.32 -4.28 30.88
N VAL A 394 -24.81 -5.05 31.82
CA VAL A 394 -23.35 -5.16 32.08
C VAL A 394 -22.60 -5.53 30.79
N LEU A 395 -23.17 -6.43 29.98
CA LEU A 395 -22.57 -6.84 28.71
C LEU A 395 -22.52 -5.68 27.70
N SER A 396 -23.63 -4.92 27.52
CA SER A 396 -23.65 -3.79 26.60
C SER A 396 -22.74 -2.66 27.04
N ALA A 397 -22.66 -2.39 28.35
CA ALA A 397 -21.71 -1.44 28.91
C ALA A 397 -20.25 -1.88 28.70
N GLY A 398 -19.96 -3.18 28.89
CA GLY A 398 -18.65 -3.76 28.61
C GLY A 398 -18.26 -3.63 27.14
N VAL A 399 -19.18 -3.91 26.20
CA VAL A 399 -18.93 -3.74 24.76
C VAL A 399 -18.65 -2.28 24.41
N LEU A 400 -19.41 -1.33 24.96
CA LEU A 400 -19.15 0.10 24.75
C LEU A 400 -17.79 0.51 25.32
N ALA A 401 -17.40 0.03 26.47
CA ALA A 401 -16.09 0.29 27.05
C ALA A 401 -14.97 -0.26 26.15
N VAL A 402 -15.10 -1.49 25.66
CA VAL A 402 -14.12 -2.08 24.73
C VAL A 402 -14.08 -1.31 23.40
N PHE A 403 -15.23 -0.85 22.87
CA PHE A 403 -15.27 -0.02 21.69
C PHE A 403 -14.54 1.32 21.90
N LEU A 404 -14.81 2.00 23.02
CA LEU A 404 -14.14 3.26 23.36
C LEU A 404 -12.62 3.04 23.53
N ILE A 405 -12.21 1.98 24.23
CA ILE A 405 -10.80 1.61 24.35
C ILE A 405 -10.19 1.36 22.97
N SER A 406 -10.90 0.69 22.07
CA SER A 406 -10.43 0.47 20.69
C SER A 406 -10.24 1.77 19.91
N CYS A 407 -11.03 2.81 20.19
CA CYS A 407 -10.90 4.13 19.57
C CYS A 407 -9.83 5.02 20.25
N ILE A 408 -9.73 4.95 21.59
CA ILE A 408 -8.86 5.83 22.40
C ILE A 408 -7.46 5.22 22.54
N GLY A 409 -7.31 3.92 22.36
CA GLY A 409 -6.10 3.15 22.58
C GLY A 409 -4.84 3.62 21.89
N TYR A 410 -4.94 4.73 21.21
CA TYR A 410 -3.90 5.36 20.43
C TYR A 410 -3.03 6.41 21.17
N PRO A 411 -3.55 7.12 22.21
CA PRO A 411 -2.86 8.32 22.69
C PRO A 411 -1.72 8.09 23.66
N SER A 412 -1.53 6.88 24.18
CA SER A 412 -0.79 6.73 25.43
C SER A 412 0.72 6.56 25.29
N GLN A 413 1.32 6.85 24.13
CA GLN A 413 2.74 6.58 23.92
C GLN A 413 3.61 7.80 23.76
N SER A 414 4.07 8.29 24.86
CA SER A 414 5.16 9.25 25.00
C SER A 414 6.57 8.62 24.88
N GLY A 415 6.72 7.45 24.29
CA GLY A 415 7.97 6.70 24.29
C GLY A 415 8.41 6.17 22.93
N PHE A 416 7.72 6.52 21.85
CA PHE A 416 8.07 6.07 20.51
C PHE A 416 9.37 6.73 20.04
N LYS A 417 10.41 5.92 19.84
CA LYS A 417 11.61 6.38 19.18
C LYS A 417 11.39 6.38 17.67
N PRO A 418 11.72 7.48 16.98
CA PRO A 418 11.56 7.60 15.51
C PRO A 418 12.33 6.56 14.71
N GLU A 419 13.30 5.92 15.32
CA GLU A 419 14.21 4.94 14.70
C GLU A 419 13.53 3.70 14.12
N GLY A 420 12.27 3.44 14.48
CA GLY A 420 11.48 2.32 13.97
C GLY A 420 10.60 2.60 12.75
N GLY A 421 10.56 3.81 12.21
CA GLY A 421 9.76 4.16 11.00
C GLY A 421 8.23 4.08 11.17
N ARG A 422 7.73 3.76 12.36
CA ARG A 422 6.29 3.60 12.66
C ARG A 422 5.79 4.85 13.37
N SER A 423 5.23 5.80 12.63
CA SER A 423 4.61 6.98 13.24
C SER A 423 3.20 6.68 13.69
N GLN A 424 2.96 6.78 14.98
CA GLN A 424 1.62 6.69 15.55
C GLN A 424 0.85 8.00 15.33
N ALA A 425 -0.51 7.95 15.32
CA ALA A 425 -1.34 9.09 14.99
C ALA A 425 -1.12 10.30 15.91
N TRP A 426 -0.83 10.05 17.19
CA TRP A 426 -0.58 11.12 18.16
C TRP A 426 0.82 11.72 18.04
N ASP A 427 1.81 10.89 17.72
CA ASP A 427 3.14 11.38 17.37
C ASP A 427 3.06 12.22 16.10
N ALA A 428 2.15 11.86 15.18
CA ALA A 428 1.87 12.66 14.02
C ALA A 428 1.41 14.10 14.32
N LEU A 429 0.64 14.30 15.37
CA LEU A 429 0.25 15.64 15.82
C LEU A 429 1.45 16.43 16.37
N HIS A 430 2.41 15.76 17.01
CA HIS A 430 3.63 16.36 17.52
C HIS A 430 4.66 16.61 16.42
N TYR A 431 4.83 15.67 15.50
CA TYR A 431 5.79 15.77 14.39
C TYR A 431 5.31 16.64 13.22
N ALA A 432 4.04 17.06 13.20
CA ALA A 432 3.54 17.99 12.18
C ALA A 432 4.36 19.29 12.07
N ASN A 433 5.13 19.62 13.11
CA ASN A 433 6.02 20.77 13.16
C ASN A 433 7.51 20.40 13.07
N GLY A 434 7.84 19.14 12.84
CA GLY A 434 9.24 18.68 12.74
C GLY A 434 9.93 19.23 11.50
N ASN A 435 10.86 20.13 11.68
CA ASN A 435 11.69 20.75 10.63
C ASN A 435 12.80 19.81 10.10
N GLY A 436 12.63 18.51 10.16
CA GLY A 436 13.60 17.56 9.67
C GLY A 436 13.66 17.55 8.15
N LYS A 437 14.49 18.44 7.56
CA LYS A 437 14.88 18.29 6.16
C LYS A 437 15.84 17.12 6.07
N SER A 438 15.53 16.14 5.21
CA SER A 438 16.44 15.04 4.99
C SER A 438 17.72 15.52 4.30
N PRO A 439 18.90 15.14 4.82
CA PRO A 439 20.18 15.46 4.19
C PRO A 439 20.26 15.05 2.72
N ARG A 440 19.62 13.95 2.34
CA ARG A 440 19.63 13.43 0.96
C ARG A 440 18.88 14.30 -0.02
N TYR A 441 17.71 14.78 0.38
CA TYR A 441 16.94 15.66 -0.47
C TYR A 441 17.58 17.02 -0.63
N GLU A 442 18.13 17.58 0.44
CA GLU A 442 18.88 18.84 0.37
C GLU A 442 20.14 18.67 -0.51
N ALA A 443 20.84 17.55 -0.39
CA ALA A 443 21.96 17.21 -1.25
C ALA A 443 21.56 17.12 -2.73
N GLN A 444 20.44 16.48 -3.02
CA GLN A 444 19.93 16.39 -4.38
C GLN A 444 19.49 17.73 -4.93
N LYS A 445 18.80 18.56 -4.14
CA LYS A 445 18.43 19.91 -4.53
C LYS A 445 19.66 20.77 -4.81
N GLU A 446 20.65 20.69 -3.94
CA GLU A 446 21.90 21.42 -4.10
C GLU A 446 22.63 20.94 -5.36
N PHE A 447 22.68 19.63 -5.60
CA PHE A 447 23.25 19.08 -6.82
C PHE A 447 22.53 19.61 -8.06
N ILE A 448 21.20 19.58 -8.09
CA ILE A 448 20.42 20.12 -9.21
C ILE A 448 20.65 21.63 -9.37
N ARG A 449 20.71 22.38 -8.27
CA ARG A 449 20.95 23.82 -8.29
C ARG A 449 22.30 24.18 -8.93
N VAL A 450 23.34 23.41 -8.59
CA VAL A 450 24.71 23.66 -9.08
C VAL A 450 24.92 23.18 -10.50
N TYR A 451 24.36 22.02 -10.86
CA TYR A 451 24.67 21.35 -12.12
C TYR A 451 23.52 21.31 -13.12
N ARG A 452 22.45 22.08 -12.90
CA ARG A 452 21.26 22.08 -13.77
C ARG A 452 21.59 22.26 -15.25
N ASP A 453 22.56 23.13 -15.55
CA ASP A 453 22.94 23.51 -16.91
C ASP A 453 24.09 22.63 -17.47
N ALA A 454 24.58 21.67 -16.68
CA ALA A 454 25.60 20.73 -17.07
C ALA A 454 25.15 19.28 -16.83
N PRO A 455 24.12 18.82 -17.57
CA PRO A 455 23.58 17.48 -17.38
C PRO A 455 24.61 16.40 -17.68
N GLY A 456 24.53 15.29 -16.96
CA GLY A 456 25.50 14.22 -17.05
C GLY A 456 25.07 12.92 -16.39
N VAL A 457 26.01 12.01 -16.25
CA VAL A 457 25.84 10.73 -15.55
C VAL A 457 26.17 10.94 -14.07
N ILE A 458 25.31 10.42 -13.20
CA ILE A 458 25.48 10.48 -11.75
C ILE A 458 25.64 9.06 -11.22
N LEU A 459 26.77 8.78 -10.60
CA LEU A 459 26.94 7.59 -9.76
C LEU A 459 26.56 7.93 -8.33
N SER A 460 25.63 7.16 -7.74
CA SER A 460 25.12 7.47 -6.43
C SER A 460 24.93 6.23 -5.55
N ASP A 461 24.98 6.44 -4.26
CA ASP A 461 24.50 5.49 -3.24
C ASP A 461 23.00 5.69 -2.91
N ILE A 462 22.35 6.66 -3.57
CA ILE A 462 20.88 6.79 -3.61
C ILE A 462 20.34 5.93 -4.74
N ASP A 463 19.14 5.37 -4.54
CA ASP A 463 18.53 4.52 -5.55
C ASP A 463 18.32 5.21 -6.89
N PRO A 464 18.86 4.62 -7.97
CA PRO A 464 18.74 5.18 -9.30
C PRO A 464 17.29 5.41 -9.77
N PRO A 465 16.31 4.53 -9.52
CA PRO A 465 14.93 4.77 -9.91
C PRO A 465 14.37 6.07 -9.34
N TYR A 466 14.70 6.37 -8.08
CA TYR A 466 14.28 7.60 -7.42
C TYR A 466 14.96 8.83 -8.00
N LEU A 467 16.29 8.78 -8.15
CA LEU A 467 17.04 9.89 -8.72
C LEU A 467 16.59 10.18 -10.15
N ASN A 468 16.43 9.14 -10.99
CA ASN A 468 16.01 9.31 -12.37
C ASN A 468 14.57 9.85 -12.51
N ALA A 469 13.70 9.61 -11.54
CA ALA A 469 12.36 10.17 -11.51
C ALA A 469 12.34 11.66 -11.10
N LEU A 470 13.27 12.08 -10.23
CA LEU A 470 13.33 13.46 -9.71
C LEU A 470 14.26 14.37 -10.49
N LEU A 471 15.33 13.83 -11.10
CA LEU A 471 16.29 14.61 -11.84
C LEU A 471 15.67 15.17 -13.13
N PRO A 472 16.00 16.42 -13.50
CA PRO A 472 15.65 16.95 -14.80
C PRO A 472 16.38 16.16 -15.91
N LYS A 473 15.72 15.93 -17.03
CA LYS A 473 16.41 15.34 -18.20
C LYS A 473 17.39 16.39 -18.79
N PRO A 474 18.54 15.98 -19.27
CA PRO A 474 18.99 14.61 -19.57
C PRO A 474 19.94 13.98 -18.53
N PHE A 475 19.84 14.33 -17.24
CA PHE A 475 20.58 13.59 -16.21
C PHE A 475 20.19 12.12 -16.18
N VAL A 476 21.19 11.26 -15.91
CA VAL A 476 21.02 9.80 -15.80
C VAL A 476 21.73 9.32 -14.54
N ALA A 477 21.00 8.68 -13.63
CA ALA A 477 21.56 8.11 -12.42
C ALA A 477 21.76 6.59 -12.53
N ALA A 478 22.87 6.11 -11.98
CA ALA A 478 23.20 4.71 -11.86
C ALA A 478 23.77 4.41 -10.45
N PRO A 479 23.66 3.15 -9.97
CA PRO A 479 24.24 2.79 -8.67
C PRO A 479 25.77 2.75 -8.75
N ILE A 480 26.42 3.02 -7.62
CA ILE A 480 27.87 2.84 -7.49
C ILE A 480 28.20 1.34 -7.49
N ASP A 481 27.43 0.56 -6.74
CA ASP A 481 27.46 -0.89 -6.75
C ASP A 481 26.07 -1.46 -6.44
N GLY A 482 25.78 -2.67 -6.94
CA GLY A 482 24.48 -3.33 -6.74
C GLY A 482 24.36 -4.16 -5.46
N ARG A 483 25.44 -4.30 -4.67
CA ARG A 483 25.53 -5.30 -3.58
C ARG A 483 24.65 -4.98 -2.37
N HIS A 484 24.26 -3.73 -2.18
CA HIS A 484 23.42 -3.32 -1.07
C HIS A 484 21.91 -3.43 -1.38
N ASN A 485 21.57 -3.88 -2.59
CA ASN A 485 20.19 -3.90 -3.06
C ASN A 485 19.65 -5.33 -3.15
N TYR A 486 19.46 -6.00 -2.00
CA TYR A 486 18.96 -7.38 -1.98
C TYR A 486 17.56 -7.56 -2.61
N CYS A 487 16.78 -6.49 -2.72
CA CYS A 487 15.50 -6.51 -3.43
C CYS A 487 15.64 -6.51 -4.96
N TYR A 488 16.84 -6.27 -5.48
CA TYR A 488 17.16 -6.25 -6.89
C TYR A 488 18.33 -7.18 -7.18
N SER A 489 18.15 -8.47 -6.93
CA SER A 489 19.25 -9.43 -7.06
C SER A 489 19.86 -9.48 -8.46
N ARG A 490 19.11 -9.05 -9.49
CA ARG A 490 19.69 -8.82 -10.83
C ARG A 490 20.78 -7.74 -10.83
N LEU A 491 20.66 -6.72 -9.98
CA LEU A 491 21.66 -5.66 -9.85
C LEU A 491 22.86 -6.09 -9.02
N TRP A 492 22.85 -7.25 -8.37
CA TRP A 492 24.05 -7.77 -7.70
C TRP A 492 25.19 -8.04 -8.67
N HIS A 493 24.87 -8.29 -9.94
CA HIS A 493 25.85 -8.37 -11.03
C HIS A 493 26.18 -7.00 -11.62
N TYR A 494 25.44 -5.93 -11.24
CA TYR A 494 25.79 -4.56 -11.57
C TYR A 494 26.95 -4.15 -10.66
N GLY A 495 28.12 -4.53 -11.07
CA GLY A 495 29.35 -4.31 -10.33
C GLY A 495 30.08 -3.05 -10.80
N LYS A 496 31.34 -2.95 -10.38
CA LYS A 496 32.22 -1.89 -10.85
C LYS A 496 32.39 -1.88 -12.37
N ALA A 497 32.26 -3.02 -13.02
CA ALA A 497 32.43 -3.14 -14.48
C ALA A 497 31.35 -2.33 -15.23
N GLU A 498 30.08 -2.51 -14.88
CA GLU A 498 28.97 -1.79 -15.53
C GLU A 498 29.02 -0.29 -15.22
N ALA A 499 29.41 0.08 -14.00
CA ALA A 499 29.62 1.48 -13.64
C ALA A 499 30.78 2.09 -14.43
N VAL A 500 31.89 1.36 -14.62
CA VAL A 500 33.03 1.76 -15.46
C VAL A 500 32.62 1.93 -16.91
N GLU A 501 31.88 0.96 -17.47
CA GLU A 501 31.38 1.03 -18.85
C GLU A 501 30.46 2.23 -19.06
N LEU A 502 29.54 2.48 -18.11
CA LEU A 502 28.67 3.65 -18.16
C LEU A 502 29.46 4.96 -18.14
N VAL A 503 30.47 5.04 -17.28
CA VAL A 503 31.38 6.20 -17.19
C VAL A 503 32.19 6.36 -18.48
N ALA A 504 32.76 5.29 -19.01
CA ALA A 504 33.50 5.31 -20.26
C ALA A 504 32.63 5.83 -21.41
N ASN A 505 31.44 5.26 -21.58
CA ASN A 505 30.48 5.69 -22.59
C ASN A 505 30.05 7.17 -22.43
N ALA A 506 29.98 7.69 -21.21
CA ALA A 506 29.70 9.09 -20.96
C ALA A 506 30.87 9.99 -21.36
N LEU A 507 32.08 9.60 -20.99
CA LEU A 507 33.31 10.33 -21.33
C LEU A 507 33.56 10.38 -22.83
N ASP A 508 33.36 9.28 -23.53
CA ASP A 508 33.49 9.20 -25.00
C ASP A 508 32.52 10.14 -25.72
N ARG A 509 31.36 10.41 -25.11
CA ARG A 509 30.38 11.37 -25.60
C ARG A 509 30.64 12.80 -25.13
N GLY A 510 31.69 13.04 -24.36
CA GLY A 510 31.96 14.34 -23.73
C GLY A 510 30.94 14.72 -22.65
N THR A 511 30.22 13.73 -22.10
CA THR A 511 29.19 13.94 -21.08
C THR A 511 29.85 14.03 -19.69
N PRO A 512 29.56 15.03 -18.87
CA PRO A 512 30.08 15.13 -17.51
C PRO A 512 29.69 13.93 -16.66
N VAL A 513 30.58 13.53 -15.74
CA VAL A 513 30.32 12.44 -14.79
C VAL A 513 30.48 12.95 -13.37
N TYR A 514 29.47 12.67 -12.55
CA TYR A 514 29.36 13.10 -11.16
C TYR A 514 29.25 11.91 -10.21
N GLY A 515 29.72 12.09 -8.98
CA GLY A 515 29.43 11.22 -7.85
C GLY A 515 28.58 11.99 -6.84
N LEU A 516 27.47 11.41 -6.40
CA LEU A 516 26.59 11.93 -5.34
C LEU A 516 26.50 10.91 -4.22
N LEU A 517 27.22 11.15 -3.12
CA LEU A 517 27.39 10.24 -1.99
C LEU A 517 26.72 10.84 -0.74
N VAL A 518 25.69 10.20 -0.23
CA VAL A 518 24.86 10.72 0.86
C VAL A 518 24.98 9.92 2.15
N HIS A 519 25.29 8.62 2.04
CA HIS A 519 25.41 7.73 3.21
C HIS A 519 26.76 7.78 3.91
N SER A 520 27.60 8.75 3.53
CA SER A 520 28.98 8.82 3.98
C SER A 520 29.11 9.27 5.44
N LYS A 521 29.64 8.40 6.28
CA LYS A 521 30.17 8.78 7.60
C LYS A 521 31.65 9.17 7.56
N ARG A 522 32.37 8.82 6.47
CA ARG A 522 33.81 9.08 6.25
C ARG A 522 34.05 9.38 4.78
N ILE A 523 34.06 10.64 4.46
CA ILE A 523 34.16 11.19 3.09
C ILE A 523 35.29 10.56 2.27
N ASP A 524 36.46 10.37 2.87
CA ASP A 524 37.63 9.86 2.14
C ASP A 524 37.53 8.38 1.78
N GLN A 525 36.77 7.59 2.56
CA GLN A 525 36.57 6.17 2.28
C GLN A 525 35.48 5.93 1.22
N ASP A 526 34.56 6.87 1.06
CA ASP A 526 33.44 6.69 0.13
C ASP A 526 33.79 7.11 -1.29
N ILE A 527 34.71 8.04 -1.48
CA ILE A 527 35.28 8.36 -2.81
C ILE A 527 35.99 7.13 -3.40
N THR A 528 36.60 6.28 -2.56
CA THR A 528 37.25 5.03 -3.00
C THR A 528 36.26 3.98 -3.50
N ARG A 529 34.97 4.14 -3.22
CA ARG A 529 33.90 3.27 -3.78
C ARG A 529 33.59 3.60 -5.23
N LEU A 530 33.87 4.80 -5.67
CA LEU A 530 33.66 5.20 -7.06
C LEU A 530 34.65 4.47 -7.97
N PRO A 531 34.27 4.16 -9.23
CA PRO A 531 35.16 3.49 -10.14
C PRO A 531 36.39 4.34 -10.45
N LEU A 532 37.55 3.69 -10.47
CA LEU A 532 38.79 4.30 -10.95
C LEU A 532 38.78 4.30 -12.47
N VAL A 533 39.05 5.45 -13.08
CA VAL A 533 39.12 5.62 -14.53
C VAL A 533 40.51 6.15 -14.87
N GLN A 534 41.24 5.46 -15.73
CA GLN A 534 42.60 5.83 -16.08
C GLN A 534 42.64 7.22 -16.76
N GLY A 535 43.54 8.08 -16.30
CA GLY A 535 43.64 9.45 -16.80
C GLY A 535 42.59 10.44 -16.27
N TYR A 536 41.83 10.02 -15.26
CA TYR A 536 40.79 10.85 -14.62
C TYR A 536 40.86 10.72 -13.11
N THR A 537 40.58 11.83 -12.42
CA THR A 537 40.55 11.91 -10.97
C THR A 537 39.23 12.48 -10.48
N TRP A 538 38.69 11.89 -9.42
CA TRP A 538 37.51 12.40 -8.73
C TRP A 538 37.89 13.63 -7.88
N LYS A 539 37.36 14.77 -8.25
CA LYS A 539 37.59 16.04 -7.50
C LYS A 539 36.32 16.44 -6.77
N ARG A 540 36.46 16.78 -5.50
CA ARG A 540 35.36 17.31 -4.70
C ARG A 540 34.95 18.68 -5.23
N SER A 541 33.64 18.87 -5.40
CA SER A 541 33.08 20.17 -5.76
C SER A 541 33.14 21.10 -4.56
N ASN A 542 33.66 22.30 -4.73
CA ASN A 542 33.75 23.29 -3.68
C ASN A 542 32.36 23.77 -3.26
N GLY A 543 32.06 23.85 -1.97
CA GLY A 543 30.90 24.56 -1.42
C GLY A 543 29.83 23.71 -0.74
N THR A 544 30.05 22.44 -0.49
CA THR A 544 29.05 21.61 0.21
C THR A 544 29.49 21.27 1.64
N ASP A 545 29.06 22.09 2.60
CA ASP A 545 29.04 21.75 4.04
C ASP A 545 27.84 20.87 4.41
N THR A 546 27.17 20.30 3.42
CA THR A 546 25.99 19.47 3.59
C THR A 546 26.37 18.00 3.81
N ALA A 547 25.46 17.22 4.35
CA ALA A 547 25.59 15.78 4.61
C ALA A 547 25.84 14.90 3.36
N ALA A 548 26.15 15.50 2.22
CA ALA A 548 26.43 14.83 0.97
C ALA A 548 27.76 15.29 0.37
N VAL A 549 28.47 14.32 -0.24
CA VAL A 549 29.69 14.59 -1.02
C VAL A 549 29.32 14.59 -2.49
N ILE A 550 29.55 15.71 -3.14
CA ILE A 550 29.45 15.83 -4.60
C ILE A 550 30.87 15.86 -5.14
N VAL A 551 31.18 14.98 -6.06
CA VAL A 551 32.46 14.91 -6.75
C VAL A 551 32.25 14.93 -8.26
N THR A 552 33.20 15.50 -8.97
CA THR A 552 33.21 15.54 -10.44
C THR A 552 34.42 14.77 -10.95
N LEU A 553 34.22 13.96 -11.97
CA LEU A 553 35.32 13.27 -12.64
C LEU A 553 35.98 14.25 -13.62
N THR A 554 37.25 14.53 -13.39
CA THR A 554 38.03 15.48 -14.20
C THR A 554 39.23 14.79 -14.82
N LYS A 555 39.53 15.14 -16.07
CA LYS A 555 40.74 14.66 -16.75
C LYS A 555 42.00 15.12 -16.03
N ASP A 556 42.97 14.23 -15.86
CA ASP A 556 44.25 14.56 -15.28
C ASP A 556 44.99 15.55 -16.18
N THR A 557 45.39 16.67 -15.64
CA THR A 557 46.14 17.70 -16.39
C THR A 557 47.62 17.39 -16.58
N THR A 558 48.09 16.29 -16.00
CA THR A 558 49.47 15.83 -16.20
C THR A 558 49.55 15.03 -17.52
N PRO A 559 50.37 15.41 -18.45
CA PRO A 559 50.49 14.69 -19.72
C PRO A 559 51.10 13.29 -19.47
N SER A 560 50.28 12.28 -19.36
CA SER A 560 50.71 10.89 -19.44
C SER A 560 50.75 10.52 -20.92
N SER A 561 51.91 10.07 -21.38
CA SER A 561 52.18 9.63 -22.75
C SER A 561 51.59 8.26 -23.09
N LEU A 562 50.46 7.87 -22.44
CA LEU A 562 49.84 6.59 -22.65
C LEU A 562 48.42 6.82 -23.13
N GLU A 563 48.05 6.22 -24.26
CA GLU A 563 46.66 6.14 -24.75
C GLU A 563 45.74 5.58 -23.64
N PRO A 564 44.51 6.05 -23.56
CA PRO A 564 43.58 5.61 -22.52
C PRO A 564 43.16 4.16 -22.77
N THR A 565 43.89 3.24 -22.20
CA THR A 565 43.45 1.84 -22.09
C THR A 565 42.67 1.68 -20.80
N PHE A 566 41.35 1.50 -20.87
CA PHE A 566 40.52 1.17 -19.73
C PHE A 566 40.92 -0.20 -19.20
N ARG A 567 41.67 -0.25 -18.12
CA ARG A 567 41.94 -1.50 -17.39
C ARG A 567 41.24 -1.44 -16.05
N LEU A 568 40.44 -2.45 -15.78
CA LEU A 568 39.97 -2.78 -14.44
C LEU A 568 41.21 -3.10 -13.57
N ILE A 569 41.55 -2.23 -12.62
CA ILE A 569 42.56 -2.51 -11.62
C ILE A 569 41.83 -3.10 -10.41
N GLY A 570 41.93 -4.41 -10.27
CA GLY A 570 41.66 -5.13 -9.03
C GLY A 570 40.43 -6.03 -9.04
N ASP A 571 40.54 -7.17 -9.67
CA ASP A 571 39.89 -8.42 -9.23
C ASP A 571 41.00 -9.34 -8.73
N ASP A 572 41.48 -9.11 -7.51
CA ASP A 572 42.18 -10.12 -6.74
C ASP A 572 41.54 -10.23 -5.36
N LYS A 573 40.75 -11.35 -5.23
CA LYS A 573 40.18 -12.02 -4.06
C LYS A 573 38.86 -11.51 -3.50
#